data_c1e786f92912cfb4f11842f7df307b7e
#
_entry.id   c1e786f92912cfb4f11842f7df307b7e
#
_cell.length_a   1.000
_cell.length_b   1.000
_cell.length_c   1.000
_cell.angle_alpha   90.00
_cell.angle_beta   90.00
_cell.angle_gamma   90.00
#
_symmetry.space_group_name_H-M   'P 1'
#
loop_
_entity.id
_entity.type
_entity.pdbx_description
1 polymer ?
#
loop_
_entity_poly.entity_id
_entity_poly.type
_entity_poly.pdbx_seq_one_letter_code
_entity_poly.pdbx_strand_id
1 'polypeptide(L)'
;AVGSTVITAQTADGSKKVSFMLNVSKVDITSVTLDKTEAEIGFGRTLQLKVSITPENTTKYKIHWKSENTSVATVDENGLVSTVGVGDAVIKAISDDNEDVYGSCTVHVLPVQVESIALSKTSLTLQTGSSKKIDTIITPSNADNKEVTWESSDDSIAKVDENGNVTGVAEGGPVIVTATTKNG
;
A
#
# COMPACT_ATOMS: atom_id res chain seq x y z
N ALA A 1 -12.58 8.92 36.63
CA ALA A 1 -11.47 9.39 37.43
C ALA A 1 -10.82 8.22 38.16
N VAL A 2 -9.50 8.17 38.22
CA VAL A 2 -8.72 7.24 39.03
C VAL A 2 -8.46 7.92 40.39
N GLY A 3 -8.52 7.20 41.46
CA GLY A 3 -8.26 7.74 42.78
C GLY A 3 -9.03 7.01 43.91
N SER A 4 -8.88 7.52 45.14
CA SER A 4 -9.54 7.00 46.28
C SER A 4 -10.49 8.02 46.84
N THR A 5 -11.64 7.58 47.32
CA THR A 5 -12.61 8.41 48.05
C THR A 5 -13.22 7.65 49.22
N VAL A 6 -13.61 8.39 50.26
CA VAL A 6 -14.33 7.81 51.39
C VAL A 6 -15.81 8.09 51.21
N ILE A 7 -16.59 7.04 51.18
CA ILE A 7 -18.06 7.12 51.21
C ILE A 7 -18.53 6.93 52.63
N THR A 8 -19.30 7.90 53.13
CA THR A 8 -19.83 7.88 54.50
C THR A 8 -21.35 7.86 54.45
N ALA A 9 -21.93 6.90 55.14
CA ALA A 9 -23.35 6.88 55.46
C ALA A 9 -23.52 7.39 56.88
N GLN A 10 -24.52 8.28 57.09
CA GLN A 10 -24.82 8.88 58.39
C GLN A 10 -26.32 8.90 58.61
N THR A 11 -26.75 8.63 59.88
CA THR A 11 -28.14 8.77 60.26
C THR A 11 -28.59 10.23 60.17
N ALA A 12 -29.89 10.48 59.96
CA ALA A 12 -30.42 11.83 59.75
C ALA A 12 -30.17 12.76 60.95
N ASP A 13 -30.08 12.22 62.17
CA ASP A 13 -29.72 12.94 63.37
C ASP A 13 -28.21 13.17 63.58
N GLY A 14 -27.39 12.61 62.68
CA GLY A 14 -25.92 12.71 62.71
C GLY A 14 -25.26 11.85 63.81
N SER A 15 -26.02 11.07 64.59
CA SER A 15 -25.52 10.36 65.77
C SER A 15 -24.68 9.11 65.43
N LYS A 16 -24.87 8.51 64.25
CA LYS A 16 -24.16 7.30 63.80
C LYS A 16 -23.59 7.51 62.44
N LYS A 17 -22.33 7.07 62.22
CA LYS A 17 -21.63 7.12 60.97
C LYS A 17 -20.92 5.79 60.69
N VAL A 18 -20.89 5.43 59.45
CA VAL A 18 -20.04 4.34 58.92
C VAL A 18 -19.41 4.79 57.60
N SER A 19 -18.16 4.49 57.41
CA SER A 19 -17.44 4.87 56.23
C SER A 19 -16.69 3.69 55.65
N PHE A 20 -16.55 3.67 54.32
CA PHE A 20 -15.63 2.77 53.62
C PHE A 20 -14.82 3.56 52.57
N MET A 21 -13.64 3.05 52.31
CA MET A 21 -12.78 3.61 51.28
C MET A 21 -13.06 2.90 49.95
N LEU A 22 -13.40 3.67 48.92
CA LEU A 22 -13.55 3.20 47.54
C LEU A 22 -12.28 3.58 46.78
N ASN A 23 -11.61 2.58 46.21
CA ASN A 23 -10.47 2.79 45.31
C ASN A 23 -10.92 2.51 43.87
N VAL A 24 -10.68 3.46 42.99
CA VAL A 24 -10.90 3.33 41.57
C VAL A 24 -9.53 3.30 40.88
N SER A 25 -9.17 2.16 40.32
CA SER A 25 -7.91 1.98 39.60
C SER A 25 -8.10 2.12 38.09
N LYS A 26 -7.00 2.44 37.39
CA LYS A 26 -6.93 2.38 35.95
C LYS A 26 -6.96 0.92 35.49
N VAL A 27 -7.62 0.67 34.39
CA VAL A 27 -7.52 -0.58 33.65
C VAL A 27 -6.61 -0.31 32.46
N ASP A 28 -5.42 -0.90 32.46
CA ASP A 28 -4.41 -0.72 31.43
C ASP A 28 -4.65 -1.70 30.27
N ILE A 29 -4.12 -1.35 29.09
CA ILE A 29 -4.07 -2.24 27.93
C ILE A 29 -3.11 -3.39 28.23
N THR A 30 -3.56 -4.61 28.02
CA THR A 30 -2.72 -5.81 28.13
C THR A 30 -2.37 -6.41 26.78
N SER A 31 -3.14 -6.09 25.72
CA SER A 31 -2.88 -6.54 24.36
C SER A 31 -3.45 -5.55 23.35
N VAL A 32 -2.71 -5.36 22.27
CA VAL A 32 -3.12 -4.66 21.05
C VAL A 32 -3.01 -5.65 19.89
N THR A 33 -4.06 -5.78 19.10
CA THR A 33 -4.09 -6.65 17.91
C THR A 33 -4.61 -5.88 16.71
N LEU A 34 -4.15 -6.26 15.51
CA LEU A 34 -4.67 -5.76 14.25
C LEU A 34 -5.57 -6.80 13.59
N ASP A 35 -6.51 -6.35 12.77
CA ASP A 35 -7.39 -7.21 11.98
C ASP A 35 -6.62 -8.03 10.90
N LYS A 36 -5.37 -7.63 10.60
CA LYS A 36 -4.45 -8.30 9.70
C LYS A 36 -3.05 -8.33 10.29
N THR A 37 -2.36 -9.46 10.14
CA THR A 37 -0.93 -9.62 10.47
C THR A 37 -0.04 -9.45 9.25
N GLU A 38 -0.64 -9.63 8.04
CA GLU A 38 0.02 -9.52 6.76
C GLU A 38 -0.98 -9.02 5.71
N ALA A 39 -0.54 -8.24 4.73
CA ALA A 39 -1.36 -7.75 3.63
C ALA A 39 -0.51 -7.45 2.40
N GLU A 40 -1.03 -7.80 1.22
CA GLU A 40 -0.49 -7.38 -0.07
C GLU A 40 -1.31 -6.23 -0.65
N ILE A 41 -0.64 -5.23 -1.21
CA ILE A 41 -1.27 -4.05 -1.79
C ILE A 41 -0.46 -3.53 -2.98
N GLY A 42 -1.13 -3.17 -4.06
CA GLY A 42 -0.47 -2.52 -5.21
C GLY A 42 0.00 -1.11 -4.89
N PHE A 43 1.12 -0.70 -5.43
CA PHE A 43 1.63 0.66 -5.33
C PHE A 43 0.58 1.71 -5.77
N GLY A 44 0.50 2.82 -5.06
CA GLY A 44 -0.50 3.88 -5.28
C GLY A 44 -1.87 3.60 -4.64
N ARG A 45 -2.04 2.50 -3.89
CA ARG A 45 -3.27 2.16 -3.16
C ARG A 45 -3.13 2.46 -1.68
N THR A 46 -4.27 2.40 -0.97
CA THR A 46 -4.35 2.55 0.48
C THR A 46 -4.98 1.32 1.12
N LEU A 47 -4.62 1.04 2.38
CA LEU A 47 -5.13 -0.06 3.17
C LEU A 47 -5.57 0.45 4.55
N GLN A 48 -6.82 0.18 4.94
CA GLN A 48 -7.28 0.47 6.29
C GLN A 48 -6.99 -0.72 7.21
N LEU A 49 -6.20 -0.50 8.24
CA LEU A 49 -6.00 -1.43 9.36
C LEU A 49 -6.92 -1.05 10.51
N LYS A 50 -7.45 -2.08 11.20
CA LYS A 50 -8.30 -1.92 12.38
C LYS A 50 -7.58 -2.47 13.59
N VAL A 51 -7.64 -1.73 14.68
CA VAL A 51 -7.05 -2.11 15.96
C VAL A 51 -8.12 -2.63 16.91
N SER A 52 -7.79 -3.68 17.66
CA SER A 52 -8.56 -4.18 18.80
C SER A 52 -7.67 -4.20 20.03
N ILE A 53 -8.24 -3.86 21.18
CA ILE A 53 -7.52 -3.79 22.45
C ILE A 53 -8.15 -4.72 23.49
N THR A 54 -7.34 -5.21 24.39
CA THR A 54 -7.79 -6.02 25.53
C THR A 54 -7.20 -5.42 26.81
N PRO A 55 -8.01 -5.32 27.90
CA PRO A 55 -9.44 -5.60 27.96
C PRO A 55 -10.28 -4.47 27.30
N GLU A 56 -11.47 -4.79 26.80
CA GLU A 56 -12.37 -3.82 26.14
C GLU A 56 -12.82 -2.68 27.06
N ASN A 57 -12.86 -2.91 28.38
CA ASN A 57 -13.22 -1.90 29.38
C ASN A 57 -12.04 -0.99 29.79
N THR A 58 -10.95 -1.00 29.04
CA THR A 58 -9.79 -0.12 29.25
C THR A 58 -10.22 1.34 29.25
N THR A 59 -9.79 2.11 30.24
CA THR A 59 -10.19 3.51 30.41
C THR A 59 -9.06 4.45 30.00
N LYS A 60 -9.39 5.43 29.11
CA LYS A 60 -8.47 6.51 28.69
C LYS A 60 -7.16 6.00 28.08
N TYR A 61 -7.27 5.06 27.17
CA TYR A 61 -6.10 4.61 26.40
C TYR A 61 -5.81 5.54 25.21
N LYS A 62 -4.57 5.54 24.80
CA LYS A 62 -4.12 6.11 23.53
C LYS A 62 -3.28 5.09 22.81
N ILE A 63 -3.40 5.09 21.50
CA ILE A 63 -2.62 4.29 20.59
C ILE A 63 -2.05 5.23 19.55
N HIS A 64 -0.78 5.09 19.23
CA HIS A 64 -0.18 5.72 18.08
C HIS A 64 0.25 4.67 17.06
N TRP A 65 0.25 5.09 15.80
CA TRP A 65 0.65 4.26 14.68
C TRP A 65 2.06 4.61 14.24
N LYS A 66 2.81 3.59 13.82
CA LYS A 66 4.18 3.75 13.34
C LYS A 66 4.43 2.82 12.16
N SER A 67 5.08 3.34 11.12
CA SER A 67 5.70 2.53 10.07
C SER A 67 7.19 2.39 10.35
N GLU A 68 7.71 1.17 10.26
CA GLU A 68 9.14 0.90 10.38
C GLU A 68 9.90 1.20 9.07
N ASN A 69 9.16 1.37 7.95
CA ASN A 69 9.75 1.72 6.66
C ASN A 69 8.86 2.72 5.90
N THR A 70 9.03 4.00 6.20
CA THR A 70 8.25 5.08 5.58
C THR A 70 8.57 5.35 4.11
N SER A 71 9.66 4.78 3.57
CA SER A 71 9.96 4.83 2.13
C SER A 71 9.11 3.86 1.31
N VAL A 72 8.51 2.85 1.97
CA VAL A 72 7.60 1.87 1.35
C VAL A 72 6.15 2.19 1.66
N ALA A 73 5.81 2.40 2.94
CA ALA A 73 4.45 2.75 3.33
C ALA A 73 4.45 3.68 4.55
N THR A 74 3.52 4.62 4.59
CA THR A 74 3.22 5.46 5.75
C THR A 74 1.89 5.06 6.36
N VAL A 75 1.63 5.46 7.60
CA VAL A 75 0.35 5.24 8.27
C VAL A 75 -0.08 6.50 9.00
N ASP A 76 -1.37 6.83 8.95
CA ASP A 76 -1.94 7.95 9.68
C ASP A 76 -2.43 7.57 11.09
N GLU A 77 -2.91 8.55 11.85
CA GLU A 77 -3.45 8.36 13.20
C GLU A 77 -4.69 7.46 13.28
N ASN A 78 -5.37 7.21 12.15
CA ASN A 78 -6.56 6.37 12.05
C ASN A 78 -6.24 4.95 11.56
N GLY A 79 -4.95 4.63 11.31
CA GLY A 79 -4.52 3.35 10.79
C GLY A 79 -4.69 3.20 9.29
N LEU A 80 -4.86 4.31 8.55
CA LEU A 80 -4.87 4.29 7.09
C LEU A 80 -3.44 4.26 6.58
N VAL A 81 -3.07 3.14 5.97
CA VAL A 81 -1.77 2.93 5.33
C VAL A 81 -1.81 3.46 3.91
N SER A 82 -0.80 4.26 3.54
CA SER A 82 -0.60 4.78 2.19
C SER A 82 0.74 4.29 1.66
N THR A 83 0.73 3.71 0.46
CA THR A 83 1.95 3.21 -0.18
C THR A 83 2.77 4.35 -0.77
N VAL A 84 4.10 4.29 -0.60
CA VAL A 84 5.08 5.30 -1.05
C VAL A 84 6.06 4.70 -2.05
N GLY A 85 6.42 3.43 -1.88
CA GLY A 85 7.33 2.69 -2.75
C GLY A 85 7.06 1.20 -2.70
N VAL A 86 7.64 0.44 -3.63
CA VAL A 86 7.56 -1.04 -3.68
C VAL A 86 8.48 -1.64 -2.62
N GLY A 87 8.05 -2.75 -2.00
CA GLY A 87 8.79 -3.47 -0.96
C GLY A 87 7.96 -3.74 0.28
N ASP A 88 8.63 -3.98 1.41
CA ASP A 88 8.00 -4.37 2.65
C ASP A 88 8.07 -3.27 3.72
N ALA A 89 6.98 -3.09 4.44
CA ALA A 89 6.90 -2.21 5.60
C ALA A 89 6.12 -2.88 6.74
N VAL A 90 6.67 -2.84 7.95
CA VAL A 90 5.94 -3.26 9.15
C VAL A 90 5.22 -2.06 9.74
N ILE A 91 3.90 -2.16 9.84
CA ILE A 91 3.03 -1.15 10.45
C ILE A 91 2.68 -1.62 11.86
N LYS A 92 2.85 -0.75 12.84
CA LYS A 92 2.56 -1.03 14.26
C LYS A 92 1.51 -0.07 14.81
N ALA A 93 0.60 -0.62 15.62
CA ALA A 93 -0.26 0.14 16.52
C ALA A 93 0.24 -0.09 17.95
N ILE A 94 0.72 0.95 18.61
CA ILE A 94 1.49 0.87 19.85
C ILE A 94 0.73 1.59 20.96
N SER A 95 0.66 0.97 22.15
CA SER A 95 0.08 1.61 23.32
C SER A 95 0.99 2.72 23.87
N ASP A 96 0.45 3.93 24.05
CA ASP A 96 1.19 5.06 24.64
C ASP A 96 1.56 4.81 26.13
N ASP A 97 0.83 3.93 26.82
CA ASP A 97 1.09 3.62 28.22
C ASP A 97 2.22 2.57 28.39
N ASN A 98 2.42 1.71 27.39
CA ASN A 98 3.46 0.70 27.38
C ASN A 98 3.81 0.32 25.92
N GLU A 99 4.95 0.75 25.46
CA GLU A 99 5.43 0.53 24.07
C GLU A 99 5.72 -0.94 23.74
N ASP A 100 5.87 -1.81 24.76
CA ASP A 100 6.01 -3.26 24.55
C ASP A 100 4.67 -3.92 24.19
N VAL A 101 3.55 -3.20 24.35
CA VAL A 101 2.20 -3.67 24.02
C VAL A 101 1.79 -3.06 22.68
N TYR A 102 1.97 -3.83 21.61
CA TYR A 102 1.64 -3.42 20.24
C TYR A 102 1.08 -4.57 19.41
N GLY A 103 0.33 -4.22 18.37
CA GLY A 103 -0.03 -5.09 17.25
C GLY A 103 0.71 -4.67 15.99
N SER A 104 1.08 -5.62 15.13
CA SER A 104 1.79 -5.34 13.89
C SER A 104 1.18 -6.03 12.68
N CYS A 105 1.35 -5.41 11.51
CA CYS A 105 1.00 -5.94 10.19
C CYS A 105 2.18 -5.71 9.24
N THR A 106 2.62 -6.77 8.56
CA THR A 106 3.58 -6.64 7.45
C THR A 106 2.80 -6.30 6.18
N VAL A 107 3.13 -5.18 5.56
CA VAL A 107 2.50 -4.74 4.31
C VAL A 107 3.51 -4.91 3.18
N HIS A 108 3.17 -5.78 2.20
CA HIS A 108 3.93 -6.02 0.98
C HIS A 108 3.37 -5.13 -0.12
N VAL A 109 4.13 -4.10 -0.52
CA VAL A 109 3.74 -3.21 -1.61
C VAL A 109 4.29 -3.77 -2.91
N LEU A 110 3.38 -4.21 -3.78
CA LEU A 110 3.70 -4.83 -5.06
C LEU A 110 3.78 -3.79 -6.18
N PRO A 111 4.66 -4.00 -7.18
CA PRO A 111 4.73 -3.14 -8.35
C PRO A 111 3.44 -3.18 -9.16
N VAL A 112 3.13 -2.07 -9.83
CA VAL A 112 2.03 -2.00 -10.79
C VAL A 112 2.46 -2.69 -12.09
N GLN A 113 1.80 -3.79 -12.42
CA GLN A 113 2.09 -4.57 -13.63
C GLN A 113 1.46 -3.95 -14.87
N VAL A 114 2.04 -4.25 -16.07
CA VAL A 114 1.40 -3.95 -17.35
C VAL A 114 0.23 -4.91 -17.54
N GLU A 115 -0.95 -4.36 -17.82
CA GLU A 115 -2.17 -5.12 -18.12
C GLU A 115 -2.37 -5.28 -19.61
N SER A 116 -1.96 -4.25 -20.42
CA SER A 116 -2.06 -4.31 -21.87
C SER A 116 -1.10 -3.35 -22.54
N ILE A 117 -0.75 -3.67 -23.80
CA ILE A 117 0.02 -2.85 -24.71
C ILE A 117 -0.77 -2.68 -26.02
N ALA A 118 -0.76 -1.48 -26.57
CA ALA A 118 -1.28 -1.18 -27.90
C ALA A 118 -0.27 -0.36 -28.68
N LEU A 119 -0.36 -0.39 -30.01
CA LEU A 119 0.45 0.46 -30.90
C LEU A 119 -0.35 1.70 -31.33
N SER A 120 0.34 2.82 -31.47
CA SER A 120 -0.24 4.07 -32.00
C SER A 120 -0.75 3.96 -33.45
N LYS A 121 -0.29 2.91 -34.17
CA LYS A 121 -0.71 2.57 -35.52
C LYS A 121 -0.76 1.05 -35.68
N THR A 122 -1.80 0.58 -36.36
CA THR A 122 -2.01 -0.86 -36.67
C THR A 122 -1.57 -1.21 -38.10
N SER A 123 -1.31 -0.21 -38.94
CA SER A 123 -0.78 -0.38 -40.28
C SER A 123 0.08 0.83 -40.70
N LEU A 124 1.07 0.61 -41.54
CA LEU A 124 1.99 1.62 -42.02
C LEU A 124 2.50 1.23 -43.41
N THR A 125 2.52 2.20 -44.36
CA THR A 125 3.17 2.04 -45.63
C THR A 125 4.41 2.93 -45.68
N LEU A 126 5.56 2.37 -46.02
CA LEU A 126 6.83 3.05 -46.14
C LEU A 126 7.43 2.86 -47.54
N GLN A 127 8.13 3.86 -48.02
CA GLN A 127 9.02 3.75 -49.15
C GLN A 127 10.40 3.21 -48.71
N THR A 128 11.10 2.53 -49.56
CA THR A 128 12.48 2.09 -49.29
C THR A 128 13.35 3.27 -48.86
N GLY A 129 14.09 3.11 -47.78
CA GLY A 129 14.94 4.11 -47.16
C GLY A 129 14.20 5.10 -46.22
N SER A 130 12.87 5.06 -46.17
CA SER A 130 12.08 5.91 -45.26
C SER A 130 11.89 5.26 -43.90
N SER A 131 11.83 6.07 -42.83
CA SER A 131 11.57 5.60 -41.46
C SER A 131 10.36 6.30 -40.84
N LYS A 132 9.65 5.58 -39.97
CA LYS A 132 8.54 6.12 -39.21
C LYS A 132 8.52 5.52 -37.81
N LYS A 133 8.34 6.35 -36.80
CA LYS A 133 8.16 5.90 -35.41
C LYS A 133 6.75 5.37 -35.20
N ILE A 134 6.66 4.26 -34.49
CA ILE A 134 5.44 3.70 -33.90
C ILE A 134 5.61 3.79 -32.37
N ASP A 135 4.68 4.47 -31.71
CA ASP A 135 4.68 4.55 -30.25
C ASP A 135 3.84 3.45 -29.64
N THR A 136 4.20 3.00 -28.45
CA THR A 136 3.42 2.06 -27.63
C THR A 136 2.54 2.82 -26.65
N ILE A 137 1.37 2.29 -26.40
CA ILE A 137 0.40 2.75 -25.38
C ILE A 137 0.29 1.64 -24.36
N ILE A 138 0.81 1.86 -23.16
CA ILE A 138 0.86 0.88 -22.07
C ILE A 138 -0.21 1.24 -21.04
N THR A 139 -0.97 0.25 -20.63
CA THR A 139 -2.01 0.37 -19.61
C THR A 139 -1.70 -0.58 -18.44
N PRO A 140 -1.80 -0.11 -17.19
CA PRO A 140 -2.03 1.28 -16.78
C PRO A 140 -0.78 2.17 -17.03
N SER A 141 -1.00 3.48 -17.21
CA SER A 141 0.08 4.43 -17.53
C SER A 141 1.10 4.60 -16.40
N ASN A 142 0.78 4.17 -15.17
CA ASN A 142 1.64 4.15 -13.99
C ASN A 142 2.29 2.79 -13.74
N ALA A 143 2.29 1.85 -14.72
CA ALA A 143 3.03 0.60 -14.59
C ALA A 143 4.51 0.86 -14.30
N ASP A 144 5.11 0.08 -13.39
CA ASP A 144 6.48 0.30 -12.92
C ASP A 144 7.53 -0.07 -13.97
N ASN A 145 7.30 -1.14 -14.72
CA ASN A 145 8.16 -1.52 -15.82
C ASN A 145 7.41 -1.38 -17.15
N LYS A 146 7.85 -0.43 -18.00
CA LYS A 146 7.30 -0.16 -19.33
C LYS A 146 8.27 -0.51 -20.46
N GLU A 147 9.28 -1.31 -20.14
CA GLU A 147 10.23 -1.74 -21.16
C GLU A 147 9.54 -2.62 -22.19
N VAL A 148 9.82 -2.31 -23.46
CA VAL A 148 9.26 -2.98 -24.63
C VAL A 148 10.40 -3.47 -25.52
N THR A 149 10.27 -4.70 -26.01
CA THR A 149 11.10 -5.25 -27.07
C THR A 149 10.36 -5.20 -28.39
N TRP A 150 11.09 -4.94 -29.48
CA TRP A 150 10.55 -4.84 -30.82
C TRP A 150 11.14 -5.93 -31.70
N GLU A 151 10.31 -6.47 -32.57
CA GLU A 151 10.70 -7.51 -33.51
C GLU A 151 10.00 -7.28 -34.86
N SER A 152 10.74 -7.50 -35.96
CA SER A 152 10.21 -7.55 -37.32
C SER A 152 10.14 -9.03 -37.76
N SER A 153 9.09 -9.38 -38.46
CA SER A 153 8.97 -10.73 -39.06
C SER A 153 9.89 -10.95 -40.24
N ASP A 154 10.41 -9.85 -40.88
CA ASP A 154 11.38 -9.89 -41.98
C ASP A 154 12.21 -8.63 -42.05
N ASP A 155 13.40 -8.67 -41.47
CA ASP A 155 14.36 -7.57 -41.48
C ASP A 155 14.95 -7.21 -42.87
N SER A 156 14.80 -8.09 -43.85
CA SER A 156 15.23 -7.82 -45.19
C SER A 156 14.31 -6.85 -45.96
N ILE A 157 13.02 -6.77 -45.50
CA ILE A 157 12.00 -5.89 -46.06
C ILE A 157 11.80 -4.66 -45.20
N ALA A 158 11.66 -4.84 -43.85
CA ALA A 158 11.50 -3.76 -42.91
C ALA A 158 12.19 -4.09 -41.58
N LYS A 159 12.94 -3.13 -41.02
CA LYS A 159 13.60 -3.22 -39.72
C LYS A 159 12.92 -2.33 -38.71
N VAL A 160 12.96 -2.76 -37.45
CA VAL A 160 12.54 -1.93 -36.31
C VAL A 160 13.69 -1.83 -35.30
N ASP A 161 13.91 -0.63 -34.75
CA ASP A 161 14.89 -0.41 -33.69
C ASP A 161 14.23 -0.52 -32.27
N GLU A 162 15.07 -0.46 -31.24
CA GLU A 162 14.64 -0.49 -29.82
C GLU A 162 13.70 0.66 -29.43
N ASN A 163 13.65 1.74 -30.20
CA ASN A 163 12.81 2.92 -29.96
C ASN A 163 11.51 2.89 -30.77
N GLY A 164 11.24 1.81 -31.52
CA GLY A 164 10.05 1.64 -32.34
C GLY A 164 10.12 2.40 -33.70
N ASN A 165 11.32 2.78 -34.17
CA ASN A 165 11.47 3.35 -35.50
C ASN A 165 11.50 2.22 -36.55
N VAL A 166 10.48 2.16 -37.38
CA VAL A 166 10.38 1.19 -38.48
C VAL A 166 10.96 1.82 -39.74
N THR A 167 11.89 1.12 -40.37
CA THR A 167 12.56 1.54 -41.60
C THR A 167 12.29 0.54 -42.73
N GLY A 168 11.82 1.03 -43.88
CA GLY A 168 11.69 0.24 -45.12
C GLY A 168 13.06 -0.06 -45.71
N VAL A 169 13.41 -1.32 -45.91
CA VAL A 169 14.70 -1.79 -46.41
C VAL A 169 14.63 -2.12 -47.91
N ALA A 170 13.60 -2.88 -48.32
CA ALA A 170 13.35 -3.31 -49.67
C ALA A 170 11.86 -3.32 -50.02
N GLU A 171 11.53 -3.42 -51.31
CA GLU A 171 10.15 -3.67 -51.74
C GLU A 171 9.71 -5.08 -51.34
N GLY A 172 8.50 -5.21 -50.80
CA GLY A 172 7.92 -6.47 -50.36
C GLY A 172 6.82 -6.26 -49.32
N GLY A 173 6.39 -7.34 -48.71
CA GLY A 173 5.43 -7.28 -47.63
C GLY A 173 4.15 -8.08 -47.88
N PRO A 174 3.27 -8.13 -46.90
CA PRO A 174 3.29 -7.41 -45.60
C PRO A 174 4.35 -7.97 -44.63
N VAL A 175 4.96 -7.09 -43.83
CA VAL A 175 5.82 -7.43 -42.69
C VAL A 175 5.08 -7.08 -41.39
N ILE A 176 5.14 -7.97 -40.41
CA ILE A 176 4.56 -7.75 -39.08
C ILE A 176 5.65 -7.23 -38.15
N VAL A 177 5.39 -6.07 -37.54
CA VAL A 177 6.22 -5.52 -36.49
C VAL A 177 5.50 -5.75 -35.15
N THR A 178 6.16 -6.43 -34.23
CA THR A 178 5.63 -6.78 -32.92
C THR A 178 6.34 -6.03 -31.81
N ALA A 179 5.58 -5.54 -30.84
CA ALA A 179 6.07 -4.96 -29.61
C ALA A 179 5.62 -5.84 -28.45
N THR A 180 6.54 -6.26 -27.58
CA THR A 180 6.28 -7.13 -26.44
C THR A 180 6.80 -6.46 -25.16
N THR A 181 5.98 -6.43 -24.09
CA THR A 181 6.42 -5.96 -22.78
C THR A 181 7.25 -7.03 -22.08
N LYS A 182 8.24 -6.62 -21.27
CA LYS A 182 9.08 -7.58 -20.52
C LYS A 182 8.38 -8.24 -19.33
N ASN A 183 7.18 -7.79 -18.97
CA ASN A 183 6.43 -8.30 -17.83
C ASN A 183 5.26 -9.23 -18.21
N GLY A 184 5.19 -9.71 -19.42
CA GLY A 184 4.15 -10.62 -19.88
C GLY A 184 3.60 -10.32 -21.23
#